data_f1dd547b1aa1ae5d8b18155588e45058
#
_entry.id   f1dd547b1aa1ae5d8b18155588e45058
#
_cell.length_a   1.000
_cell.length_b   1.000
_cell.length_c   1.000
_cell.angle_alpha   90.00
_cell.angle_beta   90.00
_cell.angle_gamma   90.00
#
_symmetry.space_group_name_H-M   'P 1'
#
loop_
_entity.id
_entity.type
_entity.pdbx_description
1 polymer ?
#
loop_
_entity_poly.entity_id
_entity_poly.type
_entity_poly.pdbx_seq_one_letter_code
_entity_poly.pdbx_strand_id
1 'polypeptide(L)'
;MNPYEAPREKPSAAPAMAACAEVLVTLGATPREAKPWSYRMLWRIGLEARPPLYGGLLHRMIHALSLAGFIATVASLTDRHETPVIASAAGLLIMTFAFIPIFGRAAKQTRKKRNLPDWEQVQALATERMNIK
;
A
#
# COMPACT_ATOMS: atom_id res chain seq x y z
N MET A 1 11.13 24.65 30.74
CA MET A 1 10.83 24.48 29.31
C MET A 1 11.64 25.51 28.54
N ASN A 2 12.52 25.09 27.65
CA ASN A 2 13.33 25.98 26.83
C ASN A 2 12.47 26.46 25.65
N PRO A 3 12.09 27.75 25.57
CA PRO A 3 11.22 28.27 24.50
C PRO A 3 11.89 28.30 23.12
N TYR A 4 13.16 27.88 23.03
CA TYR A 4 13.95 27.86 21.79
C TYR A 4 14.25 26.46 21.28
N GLU A 5 13.61 25.40 21.83
CA GLU A 5 13.64 24.10 21.14
C GLU A 5 12.84 24.25 19.85
N ALA A 6 13.57 24.38 18.75
CA ALA A 6 12.98 24.31 17.42
C ALA A 6 12.15 23.02 17.32
N PRO A 7 10.94 23.07 16.76
CA PRO A 7 10.12 21.88 16.57
C PRO A 7 11.00 20.84 15.83
N ARG A 8 11.21 19.68 16.45
CA ARG A 8 11.92 18.58 15.77
C ARG A 8 11.18 18.33 14.47
N GLU A 9 11.79 18.72 13.36
CA GLU A 9 11.25 18.42 12.04
C GLU A 9 10.94 16.94 11.99
N LYS A 10 9.68 16.60 11.80
CA LYS A 10 9.30 15.21 11.52
C LYS A 10 10.13 14.77 10.31
N PRO A 11 10.90 13.67 10.42
CA PRO A 11 11.66 13.18 9.28
C PRO A 11 10.70 13.01 8.10
N SER A 12 11.13 13.44 6.92
CA SER A 12 10.29 13.35 5.73
C SER A 12 9.74 11.92 5.60
N ALA A 13 8.50 11.77 5.20
CA ALA A 13 7.82 10.47 5.12
C ALA A 13 8.62 9.41 4.34
N ALA A 14 9.38 9.85 3.35
CA ALA A 14 10.15 8.98 2.47
C ALA A 14 11.23 8.14 3.20
N PRO A 15 12.14 8.70 4.01
CA PRO A 15 13.16 7.90 4.69
C PRO A 15 12.55 6.98 5.77
N ALA A 16 11.53 7.42 6.49
CA ALA A 16 10.87 6.58 7.50
C ALA A 16 10.18 5.37 6.87
N MET A 17 9.43 5.56 5.80
CA MET A 17 8.77 4.47 5.09
C MET A 17 9.77 3.55 4.38
N ALA A 18 10.86 4.08 3.84
CA ALA A 18 11.93 3.28 3.25
C ALA A 18 12.61 2.40 4.30
N ALA A 19 12.88 2.93 5.50
CA ALA A 19 13.44 2.16 6.61
C ALA A 19 12.48 1.03 7.05
N CYS A 20 11.19 1.29 7.17
CA CYS A 20 10.18 0.26 7.44
C CYS A 20 10.19 -0.84 6.36
N ALA A 21 10.29 -0.46 5.09
CA ALA A 21 10.33 -1.42 3.98
C ALA A 21 11.61 -2.28 4.02
N GLU A 22 12.74 -1.72 4.40
CA GLU A 22 13.98 -2.47 4.58
C GLU A 22 13.89 -3.46 5.75
N VAL A 23 13.30 -3.04 6.87
CA VAL A 23 13.01 -3.95 8.00
C VAL A 23 12.14 -5.11 7.54
N LEU A 24 11.08 -4.86 6.76
CA LEU A 24 10.22 -5.91 6.23
C LEU A 24 10.99 -6.91 5.35
N VAL A 25 11.90 -6.44 4.51
CA VAL A 25 12.75 -7.32 3.69
C VAL A 25 13.65 -8.19 4.58
N THR A 26 14.25 -7.65 5.64
CA THR A 26 15.07 -8.44 6.58
C THR A 26 14.23 -9.45 7.37
N LEU A 27 12.95 -9.20 7.55
CA LEU A 27 12.01 -10.12 8.21
C LEU A 27 11.39 -11.15 7.23
N GLY A 28 11.83 -11.18 5.97
CA GLY A 28 11.44 -12.20 5.01
C GLY A 28 10.35 -11.79 4.01
N ALA A 29 9.94 -10.52 3.98
CA ALA A 29 9.11 -10.02 2.89
C ALA A 29 9.94 -9.87 1.60
N THR A 30 9.32 -10.09 0.44
CA THR A 30 10.04 -9.82 -0.82
C THR A 30 10.18 -8.31 -1.04
N PRO A 31 11.22 -7.86 -1.75
CA PRO A 31 11.38 -6.44 -2.10
C PRO A 31 10.18 -5.85 -2.85
N ARG A 32 9.50 -6.65 -3.66
CA ARG A 32 8.29 -6.24 -4.39
C ARG A 32 7.09 -6.03 -3.46
N GLU A 33 6.98 -6.83 -2.41
CA GLU A 33 5.91 -6.71 -1.41
C GLU A 33 6.18 -5.57 -0.42
N ALA A 34 7.44 -5.36 -0.04
CA ALA A 34 7.83 -4.34 0.93
C ALA A 34 7.88 -2.93 0.33
N LYS A 35 8.42 -2.79 -0.87
CA LYS A 35 8.62 -1.48 -1.54
C LYS A 35 8.32 -1.50 -3.04
N PRO A 36 7.05 -1.68 -3.44
CA PRO A 36 6.67 -1.58 -4.84
C PRO A 36 7.05 -0.19 -5.40
N TRP A 37 7.31 -0.12 -6.71
CA TRP A 37 7.71 1.13 -7.34
C TRP A 37 6.70 2.28 -7.15
N SER A 38 5.41 1.98 -7.18
CA SER A 38 4.32 2.93 -6.96
C SER A 38 4.39 3.57 -5.57
N TYR A 39 4.72 2.78 -4.53
CA TYR A 39 4.87 3.29 -3.18
C TYR A 39 6.10 4.16 -3.01
N ARG A 40 7.20 3.85 -3.69
CA ARG A 40 8.39 4.72 -3.71
C ARG A 40 8.06 6.10 -4.28
N MET A 41 7.19 6.16 -5.29
CA MET A 41 6.69 7.44 -5.82
C MET A 41 5.85 8.19 -4.79
N LEU A 42 4.89 7.53 -4.13
CA LEU A 42 4.07 8.12 -3.08
C LEU A 42 4.93 8.68 -1.93
N TRP A 43 5.92 7.94 -1.49
CA TRP A 43 6.84 8.39 -0.43
C TRP A 43 7.69 9.59 -0.86
N ARG A 44 8.10 9.67 -2.13
CA ARG A 44 8.84 10.83 -2.67
C ARG A 44 8.03 12.12 -2.65
N ILE A 45 6.73 12.04 -2.84
CA ILE A 45 5.84 13.21 -2.76
C ILE A 45 5.32 13.47 -1.33
N GLY A 46 5.92 12.81 -0.32
CA GLY A 46 5.62 13.05 1.08
C GLY A 46 4.41 12.30 1.64
N LEU A 47 3.80 11.37 0.89
CA LEU A 47 2.67 10.58 1.37
C LEU A 47 3.15 9.39 2.21
N GLU A 48 2.68 9.31 3.46
CA GLU A 48 2.96 8.21 4.40
C GLU A 48 2.09 6.98 4.10
N ALA A 49 2.20 6.43 2.89
CA ALA A 49 1.46 5.24 2.52
C ALA A 49 2.14 3.99 3.09
N ARG A 50 1.42 3.25 3.93
CA ARG A 50 1.89 1.97 4.47
C ARG A 50 2.12 0.97 3.34
N PRO A 51 3.18 0.13 3.41
CA PRO A 51 3.40 -0.93 2.43
C PRO A 51 2.17 -1.81 2.18
N PRO A 52 2.03 -2.44 1.01
CA PRO A 52 0.82 -3.19 0.63
C PRO A 52 0.37 -4.24 1.64
N LEU A 53 1.33 -4.92 2.29
CA LEU A 53 1.05 -5.93 3.32
C LEU A 53 0.33 -5.37 4.56
N TYR A 54 0.47 -4.07 4.81
CA TYR A 54 -0.12 -3.34 5.95
C TYR A 54 -1.09 -2.24 5.49
N GLY A 55 -1.39 -2.21 4.20
CA GLY A 55 -2.28 -1.22 3.60
C GLY A 55 -3.68 -1.28 4.22
N GLY A 56 -4.20 -0.09 4.60
CA GLY A 56 -5.56 0.07 5.11
C GLY A 56 -6.62 -0.08 4.01
N LEU A 57 -7.86 0.26 4.36
CA LEU A 57 -9.00 0.19 3.44
C LEU A 57 -8.76 0.98 2.16
N LEU A 58 -8.25 2.20 2.27
CA LEU A 58 -7.97 3.08 1.12
C LEU A 58 -7.02 2.40 0.11
N HIS A 59 -5.96 1.76 0.60
CA HIS A 59 -5.03 1.03 -0.26
C HIS A 59 -5.72 -0.11 -1.01
N ARG A 60 -6.57 -0.88 -0.33
CA ARG A 60 -7.34 -1.98 -0.94
C ARG A 60 -8.31 -1.45 -1.98
N MET A 61 -8.95 -0.31 -1.72
CA MET A 61 -9.84 0.36 -2.67
C MET A 61 -9.09 0.79 -3.93
N ILE A 62 -7.91 1.40 -3.80
CA ILE A 62 -7.09 1.83 -4.95
C ILE A 62 -6.71 0.61 -5.80
N HIS A 63 -6.26 -0.48 -5.21
CA HIS A 63 -5.92 -1.69 -5.95
C HIS A 63 -7.13 -2.36 -6.59
N ALA A 64 -8.24 -2.46 -5.87
CA ALA A 64 -9.48 -3.01 -6.40
C ALA A 64 -10.00 -2.20 -7.59
N LEU A 65 -9.97 -0.86 -7.48
CA LEU A 65 -10.38 0.04 -8.55
C LEU A 65 -9.45 -0.06 -9.76
N SER A 66 -8.14 -0.14 -9.54
CA SER A 66 -7.15 -0.29 -10.61
C SER A 66 -7.35 -1.60 -11.37
N LEU A 67 -7.59 -2.70 -10.67
CA LEU A 67 -7.83 -4.00 -11.29
C LEU A 67 -9.17 -4.04 -12.03
N ALA A 68 -10.23 -3.51 -11.41
CA ALA A 68 -11.54 -3.43 -12.04
C ALA A 68 -11.50 -2.54 -13.28
N GLY A 69 -10.81 -1.41 -13.24
CA GLY A 69 -10.59 -0.52 -14.39
C GLY A 69 -9.80 -1.21 -15.51
N PHE A 70 -8.77 -1.97 -15.19
CA PHE A 70 -8.02 -2.76 -16.16
C PHE A 70 -8.92 -3.79 -16.85
N ILE A 71 -9.67 -4.57 -16.07
CA ILE A 71 -10.59 -5.59 -16.61
C ILE A 71 -11.66 -4.93 -17.50
N ALA A 72 -12.25 -3.80 -17.07
CA ALA A 72 -13.24 -3.08 -17.85
C ALA A 72 -12.65 -2.57 -19.17
N THR A 73 -11.41 -2.06 -19.16
CA THR A 73 -10.71 -1.60 -20.37
C THR A 73 -10.49 -2.75 -21.35
N VAL A 74 -9.98 -3.89 -20.86
CA VAL A 74 -9.77 -5.08 -21.69
C VAL A 74 -11.09 -5.58 -22.27
N ALA A 75 -12.16 -5.65 -21.48
CA ALA A 75 -13.48 -6.06 -21.92
C ALA A 75 -14.01 -5.12 -23.02
N SER A 76 -13.87 -3.81 -22.84
CA SER A 76 -14.31 -2.81 -23.83
C SER A 76 -13.54 -2.90 -25.16
N LEU A 77 -12.26 -3.31 -25.11
CA LEU A 77 -11.45 -3.50 -26.32
C LEU A 77 -11.78 -4.80 -27.07
N THR A 78 -12.33 -5.79 -26.37
CA THR A 78 -12.69 -7.09 -26.95
C THR A 78 -14.15 -7.17 -27.38
N ASP A 79 -15.01 -6.39 -26.74
CA ASP A 79 -16.45 -6.36 -27.03
C ASP A 79 -16.74 -5.30 -28.09
N ARG A 80 -17.24 -5.77 -29.27
CA ARG A 80 -17.64 -4.89 -30.38
C ARG A 80 -19.07 -4.33 -30.22
N HIS A 81 -19.78 -4.73 -29.17
CA HIS A 81 -21.12 -4.25 -28.88
C HIS A 81 -21.05 -3.02 -27.95
N GLU A 82 -21.82 -2.02 -28.28
CA GLU A 82 -21.98 -0.79 -27.49
C GLU A 82 -22.64 -1.12 -26.15
N THR A 83 -21.85 -1.59 -25.17
CA THR A 83 -22.35 -1.71 -23.81
C THR A 83 -22.63 -0.31 -23.26
N PRO A 84 -23.82 -0.03 -22.73
CA PRO A 84 -24.14 1.29 -22.20
C PRO A 84 -23.16 1.62 -21.06
N VAL A 85 -22.61 2.85 -21.11
CA VAL A 85 -21.63 3.37 -20.15
C VAL A 85 -22.06 3.15 -18.69
N ILE A 86 -23.36 3.24 -18.42
CA ILE A 86 -23.94 3.00 -17.10
C ILE A 86 -23.75 1.55 -16.63
N ALA A 87 -23.92 0.58 -17.51
CA ALA A 87 -23.71 -0.83 -17.17
C ALA A 87 -22.23 -1.11 -16.89
N SER A 88 -21.33 -0.48 -17.63
CA SER A 88 -19.88 -0.57 -17.39
C SER A 88 -19.47 0.06 -16.07
N ALA A 89 -20.03 1.20 -15.69
CA ALA A 89 -19.77 1.86 -14.41
C ALA A 89 -20.31 1.06 -13.24
N ALA A 90 -21.52 0.51 -13.33
CA ALA A 90 -22.07 -0.35 -12.28
C ALA A 90 -21.26 -1.64 -12.10
N GLY A 91 -20.84 -2.27 -13.19
CA GLY A 91 -19.96 -3.42 -13.17
C GLY A 91 -18.62 -3.13 -12.51
N LEU A 92 -18.02 -1.97 -12.80
CA LEU A 92 -16.79 -1.50 -12.19
C LEU A 92 -16.92 -1.36 -10.67
N LEU A 93 -18.00 -0.75 -10.20
CA LEU A 93 -18.27 -0.60 -8.76
C LEU A 93 -18.44 -1.95 -8.08
N ILE A 94 -19.26 -2.84 -8.63
CA ILE A 94 -19.48 -4.18 -8.07
C ILE A 94 -18.17 -4.95 -7.98
N MET A 95 -17.36 -4.96 -9.04
CA MET A 95 -16.04 -5.60 -9.03
C MET A 95 -15.11 -4.97 -7.99
N THR A 96 -15.07 -3.64 -7.89
CA THR A 96 -14.25 -2.95 -6.89
C THR A 96 -14.59 -3.42 -5.49
N PHE A 97 -15.89 -3.44 -5.12
CA PHE A 97 -16.32 -3.90 -3.81
C PHE A 97 -16.04 -5.39 -3.57
N ALA A 98 -16.14 -6.25 -4.58
CA ALA A 98 -15.82 -7.66 -4.47
C ALA A 98 -14.32 -7.91 -4.23
N PHE A 99 -13.43 -7.11 -4.81
CA PHE A 99 -11.99 -7.29 -4.68
C PHE A 99 -11.41 -6.78 -3.35
N ILE A 100 -12.04 -5.78 -2.70
CA ILE A 100 -11.57 -5.24 -1.41
C ILE A 100 -11.31 -6.34 -0.36
N PRO A 101 -12.27 -7.24 -0.05
CA PRO A 101 -12.04 -8.30 0.94
C PRO A 101 -10.99 -9.32 0.48
N ILE A 102 -10.89 -9.58 -0.82
CA ILE A 102 -9.92 -10.52 -1.37
C ILE A 102 -8.49 -10.03 -1.10
N PHE A 103 -8.19 -8.77 -1.42
CA PHE A 103 -6.88 -8.17 -1.12
C PHE A 103 -6.57 -8.13 0.37
N GLY A 104 -7.58 -7.86 1.20
CA GLY A 104 -7.43 -7.87 2.65
C GLY A 104 -7.07 -9.26 3.20
N ARG A 105 -7.74 -10.29 2.72
CA ARG A 105 -7.45 -11.68 3.12
C ARG A 105 -6.09 -12.13 2.63
N ALA A 106 -5.74 -11.85 1.37
CA ALA A 106 -4.43 -12.19 0.81
C ALA A 106 -3.27 -11.55 1.59
N ALA A 107 -3.35 -10.26 1.90
CA ALA A 107 -2.35 -9.57 2.71
C ALA A 107 -2.22 -10.19 4.11
N LYS A 108 -3.36 -10.49 4.77
CA LYS A 108 -3.36 -11.13 6.10
C LYS A 108 -2.75 -12.53 6.07
N GLN A 109 -3.08 -13.33 5.06
CA GLN A 109 -2.53 -14.68 4.89
C GLN A 109 -1.01 -14.63 4.64
N THR A 110 -0.55 -13.71 3.80
CA THR A 110 0.88 -13.55 3.51
C THR A 110 1.64 -13.16 4.77
N ARG A 111 1.13 -12.21 5.57
CA ARG A 111 1.74 -11.83 6.86
C ARG A 111 1.82 -13.04 7.80
N LYS A 112 0.72 -13.79 7.96
CA LYS A 112 0.69 -14.98 8.81
C LYS A 112 1.65 -16.06 8.32
N LYS A 113 1.69 -16.34 7.02
CA LYS A 113 2.57 -17.35 6.43
C LYS A 113 4.05 -17.03 6.62
N ARG A 114 4.41 -15.73 6.66
CA ARG A 114 5.79 -15.27 6.82
C ARG A 114 6.12 -14.86 8.25
N ASN A 115 5.21 -15.04 9.22
CA ASN A 115 5.36 -14.61 10.61
C ASN A 115 5.81 -13.14 10.73
N LEU A 116 5.26 -12.25 9.87
CA LEU A 116 5.61 -10.84 9.91
C LEU A 116 4.94 -10.17 11.11
N PRO A 117 5.67 -9.32 11.85
CA PRO A 117 5.14 -8.62 13.02
C PRO A 117 4.08 -7.59 12.64
N ASP A 118 3.38 -7.05 13.63
CA ASP A 118 2.42 -5.98 13.41
C ASP A 118 3.10 -4.68 13.00
N TRP A 119 2.33 -3.77 12.38
CA TRP A 119 2.89 -2.53 11.81
C TRP A 119 3.61 -1.67 12.84
N GLU A 120 3.10 -1.58 14.06
CA GLU A 120 3.72 -0.83 15.15
C GLU A 120 5.10 -1.36 15.51
N GLN A 121 5.27 -2.67 15.53
CA GLN A 121 6.57 -3.31 15.77
C GLN A 121 7.55 -3.05 14.61
N VAL A 122 7.07 -3.07 13.37
CA VAL A 122 7.90 -2.71 12.20
C VAL A 122 8.38 -1.25 12.30
N GLN A 123 7.50 -0.34 12.71
CA GLN A 123 7.87 1.06 12.90
C GLN A 123 8.87 1.23 14.05
N ALA A 124 8.71 0.54 15.16
CA ALA A 124 9.64 0.59 16.28
C ALA A 124 11.04 0.13 15.86
N LEU A 125 11.13 -1.01 15.17
CA LEU A 125 12.41 -1.54 14.66
C LEU A 125 13.06 -0.61 13.62
N ALA A 126 12.26 0.04 12.78
CA ALA A 126 12.76 1.00 11.80
C ALA A 126 13.31 2.26 12.48
N THR A 127 12.63 2.76 13.53
CA THR A 127 13.07 3.92 14.30
C THR A 127 14.37 3.61 15.05
N GLU A 128 14.48 2.44 15.65
CA GLU A 128 15.71 1.99 16.31
C GLU A 128 16.88 1.98 15.32
N ARG A 129 16.70 1.42 14.13
CA ARG A 129 17.74 1.41 13.08
C ARG A 129 18.16 2.80 12.63
N MET A 130 17.23 3.75 12.55
CA MET A 130 17.56 5.12 12.16
C MET A 130 18.35 5.85 13.24
N ASN A 131 18.12 5.54 14.50
CA ASN A 131 18.82 6.18 15.64
C ASN A 131 20.25 5.64 15.86
N ILE A 132 20.59 4.50 15.31
CA ILE A 132 21.93 3.87 15.43
C ILE A 132 22.90 4.36 14.35
N LYS A 133 22.41 5.04 13.30
CA LYS A 133 23.24 5.63 12.25
C LYS A 133 23.54 7.10 12.52
#